data_c2473b8178c9600edd351ea1265cb766
#
_entry.id   c2473b8178c9600edd351ea1265cb766
#
_cell.length_a   1.000
_cell.length_b   1.000
_cell.length_c   1.000
_cell.angle_alpha   90.00
_cell.angle_beta   90.00
_cell.angle_gamma   90.00
#
_symmetry.space_group_name_H-M   'P 1'
#
loop_
_entity.id
_entity.type
_entity.pdbx_description
1 polymer ?
#
loop_
_entity_poly.entity_id
_entity_poly.type
_entity_poly.pdbx_seq_one_letter_code
_entity_poly.pdbx_strand_id
1 'polypeptide(L)'
;MDKSKKLIIVIILLVVIIGGVSFYAFHQAKENKEMSELFAVEKLEMENEYTTFATQYDELQIQINNDSLREKLESEKLKTQRLLEELRQVKTSNAAEIMRLKKELKTVRAVLRTYVIQIDSLNKLNQALAEENQEVKQKYTQATRQINNLSQEKKNLNEKVTLAAQLDATGISVEPRNKRGKTAKKVKDVKKIAISFTIVKNITAKTGERTLYIRIAKPDNDILTKNASNTFPYENRNLVYSIKKYLSLIHI
;
A
#
# COMPACT_ATOMS: atom_id res chain seq x y z
N MET A 1 -10.11 15.65 108.32
CA MET A 1 -9.27 16.23 107.23
C MET A 1 -9.78 17.57 106.90
N ASP A 2 -9.01 18.64 107.17
CA ASP A 2 -9.42 20.03 107.09
C ASP A 2 -9.89 20.40 105.63
N LYS A 3 -10.97 21.20 105.54
CA LYS A 3 -11.50 21.60 104.26
C LYS A 3 -10.47 22.27 103.32
N SER A 4 -9.47 22.96 103.91
CA SER A 4 -8.34 23.57 103.23
C SER A 4 -7.38 22.55 102.59
N LYS A 5 -7.12 21.42 103.25
CA LYS A 5 -6.26 20.36 102.69
C LYS A 5 -6.92 19.65 101.49
N LYS A 6 -8.25 19.45 101.58
CA LYS A 6 -9.00 18.89 100.43
C LYS A 6 -8.97 19.84 99.22
N LEU A 7 -9.07 21.17 99.47
CA LEU A 7 -9.06 22.19 98.38
C LEU A 7 -7.66 22.25 97.72
N ILE A 8 -6.56 22.12 98.46
CA ILE A 8 -5.19 22.09 97.99
C ILE A 8 -4.95 20.84 97.07
N ILE A 9 -5.43 19.68 97.50
CA ILE A 9 -5.32 18.43 96.69
C ILE A 9 -6.05 18.56 95.36
N VAL A 10 -7.25 19.12 95.38
CA VAL A 10 -8.04 19.40 94.14
C VAL A 10 -7.32 20.36 93.24
N ILE A 11 -6.71 21.44 93.71
CA ILE A 11 -5.96 22.40 92.95
C ILE A 11 -4.71 21.73 92.32
N ILE A 12 -3.97 20.93 93.07
CA ILE A 12 -2.81 20.18 92.57
C ILE A 12 -3.23 19.20 91.44
N LEU A 13 -4.33 18.47 91.60
CA LEU A 13 -4.85 17.54 90.61
C LEU A 13 -5.29 18.27 89.37
N LEU A 14 -5.90 19.46 89.50
CA LEU A 14 -6.32 20.31 88.39
C LEU A 14 -5.09 20.83 87.59
N VAL A 15 -4.04 21.27 88.31
CA VAL A 15 -2.76 21.68 87.68
C VAL A 15 -2.09 20.53 86.92
N VAL A 16 -2.10 19.31 87.47
CA VAL A 16 -1.56 18.11 86.78
C VAL A 16 -2.37 17.78 85.52
N ILE A 17 -3.72 17.89 85.58
CA ILE A 17 -4.58 17.67 84.43
C ILE A 17 -4.31 18.72 83.34
N ILE A 18 -4.26 20.02 83.74
CA ILE A 18 -3.96 21.12 82.79
C ILE A 18 -2.57 20.94 82.17
N GLY A 19 -1.57 20.58 82.97
CA GLY A 19 -0.21 20.28 82.47
C GLY A 19 -0.19 19.13 81.48
N GLY A 20 -0.91 18.04 81.79
CA GLY A 20 -1.04 16.87 80.90
C GLY A 20 -1.74 17.21 79.57
N VAL A 21 -2.84 17.97 79.62
CA VAL A 21 -3.56 18.42 78.44
C VAL A 21 -2.69 19.35 77.59
N SER A 22 -1.99 20.31 78.23
CA SER A 22 -1.11 21.26 77.55
C SER A 22 0.08 20.55 76.87
N PHE A 23 0.69 19.57 77.55
CA PHE A 23 1.75 18.73 76.98
C PHE A 23 1.24 17.92 75.79
N TYR A 24 0.09 17.27 75.93
CA TYR A 24 -0.54 16.53 74.83
C TYR A 24 -0.85 17.44 73.62
N ALA A 25 -1.47 18.58 73.87
CA ALA A 25 -1.78 19.54 72.82
C ALA A 25 -0.54 20.09 72.10
N PHE A 26 0.55 20.36 72.86
CA PHE A 26 1.85 20.77 72.30
C PHE A 26 2.48 19.68 71.43
N HIS A 27 2.48 18.45 71.93
CA HIS A 27 3.02 17.30 71.17
C HIS A 27 2.22 17.08 69.89
N GLN A 28 0.90 17.10 69.94
CA GLN A 28 0.02 16.94 68.79
C GLN A 28 0.16 18.13 67.81
N ALA A 29 0.32 19.37 68.29
CA ALA A 29 0.58 20.50 67.41
C ALA A 29 1.91 20.41 66.68
N LYS A 30 2.95 19.87 67.31
CA LYS A 30 4.24 19.60 66.72
C LYS A 30 4.16 18.53 65.64
N GLU A 31 3.51 17.39 65.90
CA GLU A 31 3.29 16.32 64.93
C GLU A 31 2.47 16.78 63.71
N ASN A 32 1.39 17.56 63.96
CA ASN A 32 0.58 18.17 62.90
C ASN A 32 1.39 19.13 62.02
N LYS A 33 2.31 19.90 62.63
CA LYS A 33 3.16 20.84 61.87
C LYS A 33 4.16 20.06 61.01
N GLU A 34 4.86 19.06 61.57
CA GLU A 34 5.79 18.19 60.82
C GLU A 34 5.09 17.49 59.67
N MET A 35 3.88 16.93 59.92
CA MET A 35 3.07 16.30 58.89
C MET A 35 2.64 17.32 57.79
N SER A 36 2.23 18.55 58.15
CA SER A 36 1.88 19.58 57.19
C SER A 36 3.07 20.02 56.33
N GLU A 37 4.27 20.11 56.92
CA GLU A 37 5.50 20.43 56.18
C GLU A 37 5.85 19.30 55.19
N LEU A 38 5.67 18.06 55.58
CA LEU A 38 5.89 16.87 54.72
C LEU A 38 4.89 16.86 53.57
N PHE A 39 3.62 17.11 53.83
CA PHE A 39 2.62 17.26 52.75
C PHE A 39 2.83 18.48 51.86
N ALA A 40 3.45 19.54 52.35
CA ALA A 40 3.81 20.69 51.48
C ALA A 40 4.86 20.33 50.46
N VAL A 41 5.88 19.57 50.85
CA VAL A 41 6.91 19.05 49.92
C VAL A 41 6.30 18.08 48.95
N GLU A 42 5.50 17.12 49.39
CA GLU A 42 4.84 16.15 48.55
C GLU A 42 3.88 16.81 47.55
N LYS A 43 3.15 17.83 47.98
CA LYS A 43 2.28 18.64 47.12
C LYS A 43 3.05 19.29 45.99
N LEU A 44 4.20 19.91 46.29
CA LEU A 44 5.06 20.56 45.28
C LEU A 44 5.60 19.52 44.27
N GLU A 45 6.01 18.36 44.74
CA GLU A 45 6.46 17.28 43.89
C GLU A 45 5.37 16.80 42.93
N MET A 46 4.15 16.61 43.45
CA MET A 46 2.97 16.25 42.66
C MET A 46 2.58 17.35 41.66
N GLU A 47 2.67 18.63 42.01
CA GLU A 47 2.43 19.74 41.07
C GLU A 47 3.40 19.71 39.89
N ASN A 48 4.67 19.47 40.16
CA ASN A 48 5.70 19.31 39.12
C ASN A 48 5.41 18.11 38.20
N GLU A 49 5.02 16.96 38.78
CA GLU A 49 4.67 15.78 37.99
C GLU A 49 3.43 16.00 37.11
N TYR A 50 2.34 16.58 37.63
CA TYR A 50 1.16 16.89 36.84
C TYR A 50 1.46 17.87 35.72
N THR A 51 2.29 18.87 35.95
CA THR A 51 2.74 19.82 34.93
C THR A 51 3.54 19.12 33.84
N THR A 52 4.47 18.26 34.24
CA THR A 52 5.27 17.47 33.33
C THR A 52 4.40 16.56 32.47
N PHE A 53 3.42 15.87 33.04
CA PHE A 53 2.52 15.00 32.31
C PHE A 53 1.62 15.77 31.34
N ALA A 54 1.13 16.96 31.72
CA ALA A 54 0.38 17.80 30.78
C ALA A 54 1.23 18.18 29.57
N THR A 55 2.49 18.54 29.77
CA THR A 55 3.43 18.83 28.67
C THR A 55 3.72 17.59 27.79
N GLN A 56 3.89 16.43 28.41
CA GLN A 56 4.10 15.18 27.67
C GLN A 56 2.88 14.80 26.81
N TYR A 57 1.67 15.06 27.26
CA TYR A 57 0.47 14.88 26.43
C TYR A 57 0.49 15.79 25.20
N ASP A 58 0.94 17.04 25.32
CA ASP A 58 1.12 17.94 24.18
C ASP A 58 2.16 17.44 23.19
N GLU A 59 3.31 17.00 23.68
CA GLU A 59 4.38 16.41 22.84
C GLU A 59 3.90 15.18 22.07
N LEU A 60 3.13 14.29 22.73
CA LEU A 60 2.58 13.10 22.10
C LEU A 60 1.54 13.46 21.03
N GLN A 61 0.73 14.50 21.23
CA GLN A 61 -0.24 14.96 20.23
C GLN A 61 0.42 15.43 18.92
N ILE A 62 1.60 16.06 19.00
CA ILE A 62 2.35 16.51 17.83
C ILE A 62 2.86 15.32 17.00
N GLN A 63 3.18 14.20 17.65
CA GLN A 63 3.74 13.01 16.99
C GLN A 63 2.69 12.14 16.28
N ILE A 64 1.40 12.44 16.46
CA ILE A 64 0.32 11.58 15.99
C ILE A 64 -0.46 12.25 14.87
N ASN A 65 -0.68 11.48 13.81
CA ASN A 65 -1.56 11.84 12.70
C ASN A 65 -2.87 10.99 12.72
N ASN A 66 -3.42 10.78 13.92
CA ASN A 66 -4.66 10.02 14.14
C ASN A 66 -5.60 10.84 15.02
N ASP A 67 -6.70 11.32 14.45
CA ASP A 67 -7.64 12.24 15.10
C ASP A 67 -8.28 11.64 16.36
N SER A 68 -8.67 10.36 16.30
CA SER A 68 -9.28 9.68 17.46
C SER A 68 -8.31 9.54 18.64
N LEU A 69 -7.04 9.27 18.37
CA LEU A 69 -6.03 9.17 19.40
C LEU A 69 -5.66 10.56 19.96
N ARG A 70 -5.62 11.57 19.10
CA ARG A 70 -5.41 12.96 19.48
C ARG A 70 -6.50 13.46 20.42
N GLU A 71 -7.79 13.17 20.12
CA GLU A 71 -8.92 13.53 20.97
C GLU A 71 -8.84 12.88 22.36
N LYS A 72 -8.44 11.61 22.43
CA LYS A 72 -8.22 10.91 23.72
C LYS A 72 -7.10 11.54 24.53
N LEU A 73 -5.96 11.86 23.89
CA LEU A 73 -4.86 12.54 24.57
C LEU A 73 -5.26 13.91 25.09
N GLU A 74 -6.04 14.68 24.32
CA GLU A 74 -6.55 15.97 24.77
C GLU A 74 -7.48 15.82 25.99
N SER A 75 -8.35 14.81 25.97
CA SER A 75 -9.22 14.51 27.11
C SER A 75 -8.42 14.18 28.39
N GLU A 76 -7.38 13.35 28.27
CA GLU A 76 -6.51 12.98 29.41
C GLU A 76 -5.64 14.18 29.87
N LYS A 77 -5.18 15.02 28.95
CA LYS A 77 -4.50 16.28 29.30
C LYS A 77 -5.40 17.20 30.10
N LEU A 78 -6.62 17.43 29.64
CA LEU A 78 -7.61 18.26 30.34
C LEU A 78 -7.95 17.72 31.74
N LYS A 79 -8.02 16.38 31.86
CA LYS A 79 -8.19 15.73 33.16
C LYS A 79 -6.98 15.99 34.08
N THR A 80 -5.78 15.85 33.56
CA THR A 80 -4.51 16.11 34.25
C THR A 80 -4.44 17.57 34.75
N GLN A 81 -4.81 18.50 33.90
CA GLN A 81 -4.85 19.93 34.25
C GLN A 81 -5.89 20.24 35.34
N ARG A 82 -7.06 19.63 35.31
CA ARG A 82 -8.06 19.75 36.39
C ARG A 82 -7.53 19.20 37.70
N LEU A 83 -6.89 18.07 37.71
CA LEU A 83 -6.30 17.47 38.91
C LEU A 83 -5.16 18.33 39.46
N LEU A 84 -4.37 18.98 38.62
CA LEU A 84 -3.35 19.95 39.01
C LEU A 84 -3.98 21.17 39.69
N GLU A 85 -5.05 21.74 39.12
CA GLU A 85 -5.74 22.89 39.70
C GLU A 85 -6.40 22.53 41.05
N GLU A 86 -7.01 21.36 41.12
CA GLU A 86 -7.56 20.83 42.37
C GLU A 86 -6.45 20.68 43.42
N LEU A 87 -5.31 20.12 43.09
CA LEU A 87 -4.16 19.97 43.98
C LEU A 87 -3.66 21.32 44.51
N ARG A 88 -3.62 22.35 43.66
CA ARG A 88 -3.21 23.70 44.07
C ARG A 88 -4.13 24.30 45.13
N GLN A 89 -5.44 23.99 45.08
CA GLN A 89 -6.44 24.50 46.02
C GLN A 89 -6.49 23.71 47.34
N VAL A 90 -5.94 22.49 47.39
CA VAL A 90 -5.92 21.65 48.60
C VAL A 90 -4.98 22.24 49.63
N LYS A 91 -5.48 22.37 50.89
CA LYS A 91 -4.64 22.72 52.03
C LYS A 91 -3.73 21.57 52.44
N THR A 92 -2.50 21.89 52.86
CA THR A 92 -1.51 20.90 53.29
C THR A 92 -1.93 20.11 54.55
N SER A 93 -2.93 20.62 55.31
CA SER A 93 -3.53 19.91 56.42
C SER A 93 -4.58 18.86 56.03
N ASN A 94 -5.02 18.84 54.77
CA ASN A 94 -6.00 17.86 54.28
C ASN A 94 -5.33 16.61 53.70
N ALA A 95 -4.84 15.78 54.61
CA ALA A 95 -4.12 14.52 54.25
C ALA A 95 -4.95 13.59 53.36
N ALA A 96 -6.25 13.46 53.60
CA ALA A 96 -7.11 12.56 52.82
C ALA A 96 -7.17 12.95 51.35
N GLU A 97 -7.29 14.25 51.06
CA GLU A 97 -7.37 14.80 49.70
C GLU A 97 -6.02 14.70 48.98
N ILE A 98 -4.93 14.98 49.68
CA ILE A 98 -3.57 14.78 49.10
C ILE A 98 -3.35 13.31 48.73
N MET A 99 -3.73 12.37 49.58
CA MET A 99 -3.63 10.94 49.29
C MET A 99 -4.51 10.50 48.12
N ARG A 100 -5.72 11.06 48.00
CA ARG A 100 -6.60 10.83 46.84
C ARG A 100 -5.92 11.29 45.54
N LEU A 101 -5.44 12.53 45.52
CA LEU A 101 -4.77 13.11 44.34
C LEU A 101 -3.48 12.39 43.99
N LYS A 102 -2.73 11.88 44.97
CA LYS A 102 -1.58 11.01 44.75
C LYS A 102 -1.96 9.71 44.04
N LYS A 103 -3.10 9.12 44.40
CA LYS A 103 -3.62 7.92 43.72
C LYS A 103 -4.01 8.22 42.28
N GLU A 104 -4.68 9.39 42.05
CA GLU A 104 -5.02 9.86 40.70
C GLU A 104 -3.75 10.09 39.84
N LEU A 105 -2.71 10.71 40.40
CA LEU A 105 -1.43 10.92 39.74
C LEU A 105 -0.81 9.60 39.28
N LYS A 106 -0.86 8.56 40.10
CA LYS A 106 -0.41 7.22 39.73
C LYS A 106 -1.19 6.65 38.54
N THR A 107 -2.49 6.92 38.50
CA THR A 107 -3.36 6.52 37.37
C THR A 107 -3.00 7.28 36.09
N VAL A 108 -2.83 8.61 36.17
CA VAL A 108 -2.38 9.44 35.04
C VAL A 108 -1.06 8.97 34.49
N ARG A 109 -0.08 8.67 35.36
CA ARG A 109 1.21 8.11 34.96
C ARG A 109 1.07 6.79 34.19
N ALA A 110 0.21 5.88 34.67
CA ALA A 110 -0.04 4.60 34.02
C ALA A 110 -0.69 4.76 32.63
N VAL A 111 -1.67 5.64 32.53
CA VAL A 111 -2.36 5.97 31.27
C VAL A 111 -1.39 6.59 30.26
N LEU A 112 -0.60 7.58 30.68
CA LEU A 112 0.41 8.22 29.84
C LEU A 112 1.42 7.19 29.28
N ARG A 113 1.93 6.30 30.14
CA ARG A 113 2.83 5.23 29.71
C ARG A 113 2.18 4.32 28.67
N THR A 114 0.90 4.02 28.80
CA THR A 114 0.17 3.22 27.80
C THR A 114 0.12 3.93 26.45
N TYR A 115 -0.14 5.23 26.43
CA TYR A 115 -0.15 6.01 25.19
C TYR A 115 1.22 6.09 24.54
N VAL A 116 2.30 6.28 25.31
CA VAL A 116 3.67 6.25 24.78
C VAL A 116 3.93 4.94 24.04
N ILE A 117 3.63 3.81 24.67
CA ILE A 117 3.82 2.48 24.06
C ILE A 117 2.97 2.32 22.79
N GLN A 118 1.72 2.78 22.80
CA GLN A 118 0.84 2.71 21.63
C GLN A 118 1.38 3.54 20.46
N ILE A 119 1.85 4.76 20.73
CA ILE A 119 2.39 5.66 19.72
C ILE A 119 3.67 5.10 19.11
N ASP A 120 4.59 4.61 19.93
CA ASP A 120 5.80 3.95 19.48
C ASP A 120 5.50 2.73 18.58
N SER A 121 4.50 1.95 18.97
CA SER A 121 4.07 0.79 18.17
C SER A 121 3.47 1.22 16.83
N LEU A 122 2.62 2.27 16.83
CA LEU A 122 2.04 2.82 15.60
C LEU A 122 3.11 3.42 14.67
N ASN A 123 4.09 4.13 15.21
CA ASN A 123 5.18 4.69 14.42
C ASN A 123 6.03 3.61 13.77
N LYS A 124 6.38 2.55 14.50
CA LYS A 124 7.08 1.38 13.96
C LYS A 124 6.29 0.68 12.85
N LEU A 125 4.98 0.50 13.07
CA LEU A 125 4.11 -0.10 12.05
C LEU A 125 4.02 0.78 10.80
N ASN A 126 3.87 2.09 10.95
CA ASN A 126 3.82 3.01 9.83
C ASN A 126 5.12 3.01 9.03
N GLN A 127 6.27 2.94 9.71
CA GLN A 127 7.56 2.83 9.04
C GLN A 127 7.66 1.51 8.25
N ALA A 128 7.32 0.38 8.86
CA ALA A 128 7.33 -0.92 8.20
C ALA A 128 6.41 -0.96 6.98
N LEU A 129 5.19 -0.39 7.10
CA LEU A 129 4.25 -0.27 5.98
C LEU A 129 4.76 0.65 4.87
N ALA A 130 5.48 1.73 5.21
CA ALA A 130 6.08 2.61 4.21
C ALA A 130 7.19 1.88 3.41
N GLU A 131 8.04 1.11 4.09
CA GLU A 131 9.09 0.29 3.49
C GLU A 131 8.48 -0.80 2.58
N GLU A 132 7.46 -1.53 3.07
CA GLU A 132 6.74 -2.53 2.27
C GLU A 132 6.08 -1.92 1.02
N ASN A 133 5.41 -0.77 1.16
CA ASN A 133 4.83 -0.06 0.02
C ASN A 133 5.88 0.32 -1.03
N GLN A 134 7.05 0.76 -0.59
CA GLN A 134 8.15 1.08 -1.49
C GLN A 134 8.65 -0.17 -2.24
N GLU A 135 8.83 -1.28 -1.53
CA GLU A 135 9.23 -2.55 -2.13
C GLU A 135 8.19 -3.07 -3.15
N VAL A 136 6.90 -3.04 -2.79
CA VAL A 136 5.80 -3.42 -3.68
C VAL A 136 5.77 -2.55 -4.95
N LYS A 137 5.95 -1.23 -4.82
CA LYS A 137 6.04 -0.32 -5.97
C LYS A 137 7.22 -0.65 -6.89
N GLN A 138 8.38 -0.98 -6.32
CA GLN A 138 9.54 -1.40 -7.10
C GLN A 138 9.28 -2.70 -7.85
N LYS A 139 8.75 -3.72 -7.18
CA LYS A 139 8.36 -5.01 -7.80
C LYS A 139 7.33 -4.81 -8.90
N TYR A 140 6.32 -3.99 -8.66
CA TYR A 140 5.31 -3.66 -9.68
C TYR A 140 5.93 -3.00 -10.92
N THR A 141 6.83 -2.03 -10.72
CA THR A 141 7.53 -1.36 -11.82
C THR A 141 8.39 -2.33 -12.61
N GLN A 142 9.12 -3.23 -11.93
CA GLN A 142 9.92 -4.25 -12.59
C GLN A 142 9.06 -5.24 -13.38
N ALA A 143 7.97 -5.74 -12.79
CA ALA A 143 7.04 -6.64 -13.46
C ALA A 143 6.41 -5.99 -14.71
N THR A 144 6.02 -4.72 -14.63
CA THR A 144 5.47 -3.97 -15.76
C THR A 144 6.50 -3.83 -16.89
N ARG A 145 7.76 -3.55 -16.57
CA ARG A 145 8.85 -3.48 -17.58
C ARG A 145 9.06 -4.84 -18.24
N GLN A 146 9.07 -5.94 -17.45
CA GLN A 146 9.21 -7.29 -17.99
C GLN A 146 8.04 -7.66 -18.92
N ILE A 147 6.80 -7.36 -18.54
CA ILE A 147 5.62 -7.59 -19.39
C ILE A 147 5.73 -6.83 -20.71
N ASN A 148 6.13 -5.57 -20.69
CA ASN A 148 6.31 -4.77 -21.90
C ASN A 148 7.41 -5.34 -22.80
N ASN A 149 8.55 -5.74 -22.23
CA ASN A 149 9.64 -6.35 -22.99
C ASN A 149 9.21 -7.68 -23.64
N LEU A 150 8.55 -8.57 -22.85
CA LEU A 150 8.05 -9.85 -23.38
C LEU A 150 6.96 -9.64 -24.44
N SER A 151 6.10 -8.65 -24.29
CA SER A 151 5.11 -8.29 -25.31
C SER A 151 5.75 -7.84 -26.62
N GLN A 152 6.79 -7.02 -26.53
CA GLN A 152 7.55 -6.57 -27.70
C GLN A 152 8.29 -7.72 -28.38
N GLU A 153 8.94 -8.57 -27.58
CA GLU A 153 9.63 -9.77 -28.09
C GLU A 153 8.66 -10.72 -28.78
N LYS A 154 7.50 -10.99 -28.16
CA LYS A 154 6.43 -11.79 -28.76
C LYS A 154 5.98 -11.22 -30.09
N LYS A 155 5.82 -9.90 -30.20
CA LYS A 155 5.45 -9.23 -31.46
C LYS A 155 6.52 -9.47 -32.52
N ASN A 156 7.79 -9.22 -32.19
CA ASN A 156 8.92 -9.42 -33.10
C ASN A 156 9.05 -10.87 -33.56
N LEU A 157 8.88 -11.83 -32.62
CA LEU A 157 8.90 -13.26 -32.96
C LEU A 157 7.75 -13.66 -33.86
N ASN A 158 6.53 -13.16 -33.61
CA ASN A 158 5.38 -13.41 -34.48
C ASN A 158 5.60 -12.87 -35.89
N GLU A 159 6.18 -11.69 -36.05
CA GLU A 159 6.53 -11.13 -37.35
C GLU A 159 7.54 -12.01 -38.06
N LYS A 160 8.62 -12.43 -37.39
CA LYS A 160 9.61 -13.36 -37.95
C LYS A 160 9.01 -14.70 -38.34
N VAL A 161 8.15 -15.28 -37.50
CA VAL A 161 7.45 -16.54 -37.81
C VAL A 161 6.54 -16.36 -39.00
N THR A 162 5.82 -15.24 -39.11
CA THR A 162 4.94 -14.95 -40.26
C THR A 162 5.74 -14.86 -41.56
N LEU A 163 6.87 -14.16 -41.54
CA LEU A 163 7.78 -14.11 -42.70
C LEU A 163 8.37 -15.49 -43.06
N ALA A 164 8.82 -16.21 -42.03
CA ALA A 164 9.38 -17.57 -42.22
C ALA A 164 8.34 -18.60 -42.71
N ALA A 165 7.05 -18.35 -42.41
CA ALA A 165 5.96 -19.22 -42.86
C ALA A 165 5.46 -18.93 -44.28
N GLN A 166 6.03 -17.94 -44.98
CA GLN A 166 5.68 -17.66 -46.37
C GLN A 166 6.05 -18.86 -47.25
N LEU A 167 5.11 -19.21 -48.15
CA LEU A 167 5.31 -20.28 -49.11
C LEU A 167 5.95 -19.71 -50.36
N ASP A 168 6.96 -20.36 -50.86
CA ASP A 168 7.62 -20.00 -52.12
C ASP A 168 7.28 -21.00 -53.21
N ALA A 169 7.18 -20.53 -54.43
CA ALA A 169 6.90 -21.32 -55.62
C ALA A 169 8.12 -21.32 -56.57
N THR A 170 8.64 -22.49 -56.86
CA THR A 170 9.79 -22.69 -57.73
C THR A 170 9.44 -23.53 -58.92
N GLY A 171 10.31 -23.57 -59.94
CA GLY A 171 10.13 -24.40 -61.13
C GLY A 171 8.89 -24.02 -61.94
N ILE A 172 8.55 -22.71 -61.97
CA ILE A 172 7.37 -22.24 -62.69
C ILE A 172 7.57 -22.49 -64.20
N SER A 173 6.66 -23.29 -64.77
CA SER A 173 6.64 -23.59 -66.22
C SER A 173 5.28 -23.22 -66.79
N VAL A 174 5.30 -22.63 -67.99
CA VAL A 174 4.11 -22.17 -68.69
C VAL A 174 4.09 -22.81 -70.06
N GLU A 175 3.15 -23.70 -70.30
CA GLU A 175 3.03 -24.42 -71.59
C GLU A 175 1.73 -24.03 -72.29
N PRO A 176 1.83 -23.53 -73.54
CA PRO A 176 0.66 -23.31 -74.39
C PRO A 176 0.14 -24.66 -74.89
N ARG A 177 -1.18 -24.92 -74.77
CA ARG A 177 -1.81 -26.19 -75.16
C ARG A 177 -2.93 -25.96 -76.16
N ASN A 178 -3.03 -26.85 -77.14
CA ASN A 178 -4.11 -26.81 -78.12
C ASN A 178 -5.41 -27.40 -77.56
N LYS A 179 -6.46 -27.48 -78.39
CA LYS A 179 -7.79 -28.01 -78.02
C LYS A 179 -7.70 -29.47 -77.53
N ARG A 180 -6.75 -30.24 -78.04
CA ARG A 180 -6.53 -31.67 -77.67
C ARG A 180 -5.60 -31.84 -76.45
N GLY A 181 -5.18 -30.77 -75.79
CA GLY A 181 -4.29 -30.81 -74.62
C GLY A 181 -2.81 -31.00 -74.93
N LYS A 182 -2.39 -31.14 -76.18
CA LYS A 182 -0.98 -31.22 -76.60
C LYS A 182 -0.38 -29.82 -76.72
N THR A 183 0.96 -29.72 -76.56
CA THR A 183 1.71 -28.46 -76.73
C THR A 183 1.40 -27.82 -78.10
N ALA A 184 0.98 -26.57 -78.08
CA ALA A 184 0.66 -25.82 -79.31
C ALA A 184 1.95 -25.26 -79.92
N LYS A 185 2.23 -25.58 -81.15
CA LYS A 185 3.41 -25.09 -81.90
C LYS A 185 3.20 -23.67 -82.50
N LYS A 186 1.94 -23.24 -82.71
CA LYS A 186 1.60 -21.94 -83.31
C LYS A 186 0.63 -21.20 -82.37
N VAL A 187 0.75 -19.89 -82.25
CA VAL A 187 -0.09 -19.05 -81.34
C VAL A 187 -1.58 -19.22 -81.65
N LYS A 188 -1.97 -19.33 -82.90
CA LYS A 188 -3.35 -19.55 -83.34
C LYS A 188 -3.99 -20.83 -82.84
N ASP A 189 -3.19 -21.83 -82.48
CA ASP A 189 -3.64 -23.14 -82.01
C ASP A 189 -3.75 -23.20 -80.47
N VAL A 190 -3.28 -22.16 -79.78
CA VAL A 190 -3.35 -22.07 -78.31
C VAL A 190 -4.79 -21.89 -77.88
N LYS A 191 -5.30 -22.83 -77.08
CA LYS A 191 -6.65 -22.76 -76.48
C LYS A 191 -6.60 -22.79 -74.96
N LYS A 192 -5.49 -23.25 -74.37
CA LYS A 192 -5.29 -23.32 -72.92
C LYS A 192 -3.83 -23.01 -72.60
N ILE A 193 -3.58 -22.47 -71.42
CA ILE A 193 -2.25 -22.32 -70.83
C ILE A 193 -2.20 -23.24 -69.65
N ALA A 194 -1.24 -24.16 -69.61
CA ALA A 194 -0.94 -25.01 -68.44
C ALA A 194 0.19 -24.33 -67.66
N ILE A 195 -0.06 -24.08 -66.41
CA ILE A 195 0.91 -23.50 -65.46
C ILE A 195 1.21 -24.54 -64.42
N SER A 196 2.48 -24.94 -64.31
CA SER A 196 2.95 -25.85 -63.31
C SER A 196 4.05 -25.20 -62.46
N PHE A 197 4.10 -25.51 -61.21
CA PHE A 197 5.08 -24.99 -60.23
C PHE A 197 5.18 -25.96 -59.06
N THR A 198 6.27 -25.89 -58.32
CA THR A 198 6.47 -26.64 -57.07
C THR A 198 6.46 -25.68 -55.91
N ILE A 199 5.64 -25.97 -54.90
CA ILE A 199 5.69 -25.24 -53.63
C ILE A 199 6.80 -25.84 -52.81
N VAL A 200 7.76 -24.99 -52.38
CA VAL A 200 8.86 -25.38 -51.53
C VAL A 200 8.35 -25.81 -50.16
N LYS A 201 8.84 -26.90 -49.63
CA LYS A 201 8.50 -27.37 -48.27
C LYS A 201 8.87 -26.30 -47.26
N ASN A 202 7.91 -25.94 -46.44
CA ASN A 202 8.09 -24.97 -45.37
C ASN A 202 7.50 -25.52 -44.07
N ILE A 203 8.38 -25.89 -43.13
CA ILE A 203 8.00 -26.51 -41.85
C ILE A 203 7.30 -25.53 -40.89
N THR A 204 7.45 -24.22 -41.09
CA THR A 204 6.80 -23.18 -40.29
C THR A 204 5.43 -22.78 -40.83
N ALA A 205 5.10 -23.14 -42.05
CA ALA A 205 3.82 -22.92 -42.66
C ALA A 205 2.76 -23.83 -42.03
N LYS A 206 1.66 -23.25 -41.53
CA LYS A 206 0.55 -24.04 -41.00
C LYS A 206 -0.12 -24.85 -42.08
N THR A 207 -0.49 -26.07 -41.78
CA THR A 207 -1.34 -26.91 -42.63
C THR A 207 -2.75 -26.30 -42.80
N GLY A 208 -3.43 -26.63 -43.89
CA GLY A 208 -4.77 -26.15 -44.18
C GLY A 208 -4.93 -25.61 -45.59
N GLU A 209 -6.11 -25.11 -45.88
CA GLU A 209 -6.40 -24.49 -47.16
C GLU A 209 -5.66 -23.17 -47.36
N ARG A 210 -5.06 -23.02 -48.56
CA ARG A 210 -4.43 -21.79 -49.01
C ARG A 210 -5.03 -21.33 -50.32
N THR A 211 -5.21 -20.06 -50.48
CA THR A 211 -5.64 -19.47 -51.75
C THR A 211 -4.41 -19.03 -52.54
N LEU A 212 -4.32 -19.54 -53.74
CA LEU A 212 -3.28 -19.16 -54.71
C LEU A 212 -3.91 -18.16 -55.71
N TYR A 213 -3.26 -17.04 -55.89
CA TYR A 213 -3.57 -16.07 -56.90
C TYR A 213 -2.45 -16.05 -57.97
N ILE A 214 -2.85 -16.24 -59.24
CA ILE A 214 -1.95 -16.17 -60.37
C ILE A 214 -2.24 -14.93 -61.14
N ARG A 215 -1.20 -14.14 -61.44
CA ARG A 215 -1.27 -12.95 -62.24
C ARG A 215 -0.54 -13.18 -63.58
N ILE A 216 -1.22 -13.03 -64.68
CA ILE A 216 -0.65 -13.14 -66.00
C ILE A 216 -0.62 -11.75 -66.60
N ALA A 217 0.56 -11.18 -66.77
CA ALA A 217 0.75 -9.89 -67.38
C ALA A 217 0.87 -10.05 -68.90
N LYS A 218 0.20 -9.18 -69.60
CA LYS A 218 0.37 -9.00 -71.07
C LYS A 218 1.64 -8.17 -71.36
N PRO A 219 2.08 -8.09 -72.60
CA PRO A 219 3.27 -7.29 -72.96
C PRO A 219 3.13 -5.78 -72.62
N ASP A 220 1.94 -5.29 -72.53
CA ASP A 220 1.57 -3.91 -72.14
C ASP A 220 1.50 -3.72 -70.61
N ASN A 221 1.92 -4.74 -69.81
CA ASN A 221 1.83 -4.80 -68.36
C ASN A 221 0.41 -4.85 -67.79
N ASP A 222 -0.61 -4.89 -68.63
CA ASP A 222 -1.98 -5.08 -68.19
C ASP A 222 -2.22 -6.54 -67.74
N ILE A 223 -3.09 -6.76 -66.74
CA ILE A 223 -3.34 -8.11 -66.22
C ILE A 223 -4.48 -8.77 -66.98
N LEU A 224 -4.22 -9.97 -67.49
CA LEU A 224 -5.23 -10.81 -68.14
C LEU A 224 -6.25 -11.26 -67.07
N THR A 225 -7.42 -10.60 -67.04
CA THR A 225 -8.51 -10.90 -66.12
C THR A 225 -9.84 -10.95 -66.79
N LYS A 226 -10.78 -11.74 -66.25
CA LYS A 226 -12.18 -11.72 -66.72
C LYS A 226 -12.98 -10.51 -66.19
N ASN A 227 -12.56 -9.98 -65.05
CA ASN A 227 -13.21 -8.84 -64.38
C ASN A 227 -12.17 -8.03 -63.61
N ALA A 228 -12.13 -6.74 -63.83
CA ALA A 228 -11.22 -5.84 -63.11
C ALA A 228 -11.46 -5.78 -61.60
N SER A 229 -12.63 -6.20 -61.15
CA SER A 229 -12.96 -6.31 -59.73
C SER A 229 -12.30 -7.52 -59.05
N ASN A 230 -11.66 -8.46 -59.78
CA ASN A 230 -10.96 -9.59 -59.27
C ASN A 230 -9.65 -9.18 -58.58
N THR A 231 -9.73 -8.72 -57.34
CA THR A 231 -8.56 -8.26 -56.60
C THR A 231 -8.33 -9.09 -55.33
N PHE A 232 -7.10 -9.06 -54.83
CA PHE A 232 -6.72 -9.62 -53.54
C PHE A 232 -5.74 -8.71 -52.80
N PRO A 233 -5.75 -8.68 -51.47
CA PRO A 233 -4.84 -7.85 -50.70
C PRO A 233 -3.42 -8.46 -50.76
N TYR A 234 -2.45 -7.62 -51.08
CA TYR A 234 -1.03 -7.97 -51.05
C TYR A 234 -0.24 -6.79 -50.52
N GLU A 235 0.45 -6.98 -49.41
CA GLU A 235 1.08 -5.91 -48.65
C GLU A 235 0.05 -4.81 -48.33
N ASN A 236 0.30 -3.57 -48.73
CA ASN A 236 -0.57 -2.43 -48.46
C ASN A 236 -1.45 -2.02 -49.66
N ARG A 237 -1.64 -2.92 -50.63
CA ARG A 237 -2.41 -2.63 -51.86
C ARG A 237 -3.24 -3.83 -52.32
N ASN A 238 -4.26 -3.55 -53.12
CA ASN A 238 -5.06 -4.57 -53.78
C ASN A 238 -4.51 -4.83 -55.18
N LEU A 239 -4.18 -6.10 -55.49
CA LEU A 239 -3.69 -6.51 -56.79
C LEU A 239 -4.75 -7.30 -57.55
N VAL A 240 -4.89 -6.99 -58.86
CA VAL A 240 -5.76 -7.77 -59.76
C VAL A 240 -5.14 -9.12 -60.07
N TYR A 241 -5.95 -10.19 -60.07
CA TYR A 241 -5.53 -11.53 -60.41
C TYR A 241 -6.21 -12.09 -61.67
N SER A 242 -5.50 -13.00 -62.36
CA SER A 242 -6.00 -13.72 -63.49
C SER A 242 -6.75 -15.00 -63.12
N ILE A 243 -6.21 -15.75 -62.17
CA ILE A 243 -6.74 -17.03 -61.73
C ILE A 243 -6.68 -17.12 -60.19
N LYS A 244 -7.75 -17.63 -59.59
CA LYS A 244 -7.82 -17.97 -58.17
C LYS A 244 -7.97 -19.49 -58.05
N LYS A 245 -7.13 -20.13 -57.21
CA LYS A 245 -7.17 -21.58 -56.91
C LYS A 245 -7.02 -21.79 -55.41
N TYR A 246 -7.63 -22.85 -54.94
CA TYR A 246 -7.46 -23.31 -53.57
C TYR A 246 -6.50 -24.52 -53.57
N LEU A 247 -5.60 -24.48 -52.65
CA LEU A 247 -4.61 -25.55 -52.40
C LEU A 247 -4.75 -26.04 -50.97
N SER A 248 -4.83 -27.34 -50.77
CA SER A 248 -4.77 -27.92 -49.45
C SER A 248 -3.32 -28.33 -49.16
N LEU A 249 -2.73 -27.68 -48.15
CA LEU A 249 -1.44 -28.08 -47.61
C LEU A 249 -1.68 -29.15 -46.59
N ILE A 250 -1.49 -30.40 -46.98
CA ILE A 250 -1.45 -31.55 -46.09
C ILE A 250 0.01 -31.73 -45.69
N HIS A 251 0.30 -32.27 -44.52
CA HIS A 251 1.67 -32.58 -44.09
C HIS A 251 2.43 -33.37 -45.19
N ILE A 252 3.46 -32.74 -45.69
CA ILE A 252 4.45 -33.42 -46.51
C ILE A 252 5.64 -33.79 -45.64
#